data_b425d344e73f301eb3de15aaa2e9cdf0
#
_entry.id   b425d344e73f301eb3de15aaa2e9cdf0
#
_cell.length_a   1.000
_cell.length_b   1.000
_cell.length_c   1.000
_cell.angle_alpha   90.00
_cell.angle_beta   90.00
_cell.angle_gamma   90.00
#
_symmetry.space_group_name_H-M   'P 1'
#
loop_
_entity.id
_entity.type
_entity.pdbx_description
1 polymer ?
#
loop_
_entity_poly.entity_id
_entity_poly.type
_entity_poly.pdbx_seq_one_letter_code
_entity_poly.pdbx_strand_id
1 'polypeptide(L)'
;MANNIWNNYTEKTATPVDADEVMVRDSTDGKNKRLLFGTFWKWVAKKLNEATISELQTSNKTIIGAINALNSDCSKTKVFAMQTEYGYLYFKKNVNVVGVYGLFENLPLNTKLIEIIKDYKDFNPNYNYAVLDVKSGEAPYVTVGSIWLYPDGQTMQLCKPANLSKAYIVGNYAIQA
;
A
#
# COMPACT_ATOMS: atom_id res chain seq x y z
N MET A 1 -38.99 -21.93 47.42
CA MET A 1 -38.24 -21.74 46.14
C MET A 1 -36.89 -21.16 46.48
N ALA A 2 -35.81 -21.86 46.23
CA ALA A 2 -34.47 -21.37 46.51
C ALA A 2 -34.21 -20.14 45.61
N ASN A 3 -33.98 -19.00 46.26
CA ASN A 3 -33.57 -17.78 45.59
C ASN A 3 -32.14 -17.98 45.11
N ASN A 4 -31.94 -18.45 43.87
CA ASN A 4 -30.61 -18.54 43.28
C ASN A 4 -30.15 -17.11 42.99
N ILE A 5 -29.43 -16.55 43.99
CA ILE A 5 -28.78 -15.24 43.87
C ILE A 5 -27.56 -15.48 43.03
N TRP A 6 -27.41 -14.77 41.95
CA TRP A 6 -26.30 -14.84 40.96
C TRP A 6 -24.91 -14.78 41.66
N ASN A 7 -24.79 -14.01 42.72
CA ASN A 7 -23.55 -13.86 43.53
C ASN A 7 -23.10 -15.13 44.28
N ASN A 8 -23.90 -16.19 44.30
CA ASN A 8 -23.56 -17.42 44.96
C ASN A 8 -22.84 -18.44 44.07
N TYR A 9 -22.64 -18.10 42.78
CA TYR A 9 -21.89 -18.95 41.89
C TYR A 9 -20.40 -18.67 41.99
N THR A 10 -19.58 -19.71 41.93
CA THR A 10 -18.14 -19.58 41.91
C THR A 10 -17.70 -18.98 40.54
N GLU A 11 -16.84 -17.99 40.60
CA GLU A 11 -16.28 -17.38 39.43
C GLU A 11 -15.44 -18.40 38.61
N LYS A 12 -15.63 -18.44 37.31
CA LYS A 12 -14.79 -19.19 36.42
C LYS A 12 -13.58 -18.33 36.00
N THR A 13 -12.41 -18.67 36.54
CA THR A 13 -11.14 -17.95 36.24
C THR A 13 -10.42 -18.47 34.99
N ALA A 14 -10.76 -19.71 34.56
CA ALA A 14 -10.19 -20.29 33.34
C ALA A 14 -10.80 -19.67 32.08
N THR A 15 -10.03 -19.66 30.99
CA THR A 15 -10.52 -19.22 29.67
C THR A 15 -11.80 -19.96 29.30
N PRO A 16 -12.87 -19.25 28.90
CA PRO A 16 -14.09 -19.88 28.43
C PRO A 16 -13.88 -20.78 27.23
N VAL A 17 -14.60 -21.90 27.21
CA VAL A 17 -14.62 -22.84 26.07
C VAL A 17 -16.03 -22.86 25.44
N ASP A 18 -16.14 -23.37 24.21
CA ASP A 18 -17.38 -23.36 23.43
C ASP A 18 -18.57 -24.04 24.14
N ALA A 19 -18.29 -25.00 25.02
CA ALA A 19 -19.29 -25.73 25.79
C ALA A 19 -19.75 -24.98 27.07
N ASP A 20 -19.09 -23.90 27.46
CA ASP A 20 -19.53 -23.09 28.59
C ASP A 20 -20.88 -22.44 28.28
N GLU A 21 -21.61 -22.16 29.33
CA GLU A 21 -22.99 -21.66 29.22
C GLU A 21 -23.11 -20.27 29.85
N VAL A 22 -23.86 -19.41 29.17
CA VAL A 22 -24.35 -18.14 29.73
C VAL A 22 -25.88 -18.17 29.77
N MET A 23 -26.45 -17.56 30.78
CA MET A 23 -27.90 -17.42 30.89
C MET A 23 -28.36 -16.14 30.19
N VAL A 24 -29.30 -16.27 29.30
CA VAL A 24 -29.93 -15.15 28.59
C VAL A 24 -31.43 -15.17 28.82
N ARG A 25 -32.06 -14.00 28.92
CA ARG A 25 -33.53 -13.90 28.90
C ARG A 25 -33.98 -13.79 27.43
N ASP A 26 -34.72 -14.76 26.98
CA ASP A 26 -35.31 -14.72 25.64
C ASP A 26 -36.45 -13.69 25.61
N SER A 27 -36.32 -12.72 24.71
CA SER A 27 -37.28 -11.64 24.56
C SER A 27 -38.61 -12.11 23.92
N THR A 28 -38.62 -13.27 23.27
CA THR A 28 -39.78 -13.79 22.55
C THR A 28 -40.80 -14.38 23.51
N ASP A 29 -40.35 -15.12 24.52
CA ASP A 29 -41.23 -15.80 25.47
C ASP A 29 -41.04 -15.37 26.94
N GLY A 30 -40.09 -14.45 27.18
CA GLY A 30 -39.75 -13.91 28.47
C GLY A 30 -39.12 -14.90 29.45
N LYS A 31 -38.66 -16.07 28.96
CA LYS A 31 -38.07 -17.13 29.79
C LYS A 31 -36.53 -17.04 29.77
N ASN A 32 -35.94 -17.53 30.86
CA ASN A 32 -34.49 -17.70 30.93
C ASN A 32 -34.09 -18.97 30.14
N LYS A 33 -33.14 -18.81 29.27
CA LYS A 33 -32.55 -19.89 28.47
C LYS A 33 -31.05 -19.91 28.61
N ARG A 34 -30.45 -21.07 28.43
CA ARG A 34 -28.99 -21.20 28.33
C ARG A 34 -28.54 -20.94 26.90
N LEU A 35 -27.44 -20.24 26.75
CA LEU A 35 -26.76 -20.01 25.49
C LEU A 35 -25.35 -20.56 25.60
N LEU A 36 -24.92 -21.44 24.69
CA LEU A 36 -23.54 -21.92 24.65
C LEU A 36 -22.61 -20.79 24.20
N PHE A 37 -21.45 -20.74 24.81
CA PHE A 37 -20.44 -19.70 24.52
C PHE A 37 -20.00 -19.73 23.07
N GLY A 38 -19.85 -20.93 22.45
CA GLY A 38 -19.57 -21.05 21.02
C GLY A 38 -20.69 -20.46 20.14
N THR A 39 -21.96 -20.59 20.53
CA THR A 39 -23.08 -19.95 19.81
C THR A 39 -23.05 -18.42 19.96
N PHE A 40 -22.74 -17.94 21.14
CA PHE A 40 -22.57 -16.50 21.40
C PHE A 40 -21.47 -15.91 20.56
N TRP A 41 -20.29 -16.55 20.52
CA TRP A 41 -19.17 -16.08 19.69
C TRP A 41 -19.45 -16.11 18.19
N LYS A 42 -20.16 -17.12 17.70
CA LYS A 42 -20.61 -17.14 16.28
C LYS A 42 -21.52 -15.97 15.96
N TRP A 43 -22.43 -15.62 16.88
CA TRP A 43 -23.29 -14.45 16.72
C TRP A 43 -22.49 -13.15 16.75
N VAL A 44 -21.55 -12.98 17.70
CA VAL A 44 -20.67 -11.80 17.77
C VAL A 44 -19.85 -11.65 16.50
N ALA A 45 -19.19 -12.72 16.04
CA ALA A 45 -18.41 -12.72 14.79
C ALA A 45 -19.27 -12.32 13.59
N LYS A 46 -20.49 -12.84 13.50
CA LYS A 46 -21.44 -12.46 12.45
C LYS A 46 -21.77 -10.95 12.53
N LYS A 47 -22.08 -10.44 13.72
CA LYS A 47 -22.39 -9.02 13.91
C LYS A 47 -21.23 -8.11 13.58
N LEU A 48 -20.01 -8.48 13.95
CA LEU A 48 -18.80 -7.72 13.59
C LEU A 48 -18.56 -7.73 12.08
N ASN A 49 -18.82 -8.85 11.41
CA ASN A 49 -18.66 -8.95 9.95
C ASN A 49 -19.74 -8.13 9.20
N GLU A 50 -20.93 -8.00 9.77
CA GLU A 50 -22.04 -7.22 9.20
C GLU A 50 -22.00 -5.75 9.61
N ALA A 51 -21.23 -5.39 10.65
CA ALA A 51 -21.13 -4.02 11.12
C ALA A 51 -20.54 -3.12 10.05
N THR A 52 -21.26 -2.08 9.68
CA THR A 52 -20.81 -1.07 8.72
C THR A 52 -20.48 0.23 9.44
N ILE A 53 -19.36 0.85 9.07
CA ILE A 53 -18.97 2.16 9.57
C ILE A 53 -19.03 3.12 8.39
N SER A 54 -20.01 4.02 8.41
CA SER A 54 -20.28 4.95 7.30
C SER A 54 -19.12 5.88 7.00
N GLU A 55 -18.33 6.21 8.03
CA GLU A 55 -17.18 7.14 7.95
C GLU A 55 -15.92 6.54 7.36
N LEU A 56 -15.85 5.21 7.18
CA LEU A 56 -14.71 4.58 6.52
C LEU A 56 -14.61 5.04 5.05
N GLN A 57 -13.44 5.51 4.67
CA GLN A 57 -13.16 5.95 3.28
C GLN A 57 -12.76 4.79 2.35
N THR A 58 -13.26 3.60 2.59
CA THR A 58 -13.06 2.42 1.76
C THR A 58 -14.34 2.07 1.00
N SER A 59 -14.23 1.41 -0.14
CA SER A 59 -15.37 0.95 -0.93
C SER A 59 -16.22 -0.06 -0.16
N ASN A 60 -15.61 -0.88 0.70
CA ASN A 60 -16.30 -1.79 1.59
C ASN A 60 -16.34 -1.20 3.01
N LYS A 61 -17.53 -0.95 3.51
CA LYS A 61 -17.80 -0.30 4.80
C LYS A 61 -17.81 -1.25 6.00
N THR A 62 -17.66 -2.55 5.80
CA THR A 62 -17.47 -3.50 6.90
C THR A 62 -16.04 -3.44 7.43
N ILE A 63 -15.85 -3.73 8.72
CA ILE A 63 -14.52 -3.73 9.34
C ILE A 63 -13.56 -4.68 8.60
N ILE A 64 -13.99 -5.91 8.37
CA ILE A 64 -13.17 -6.92 7.68
C ILE A 64 -12.92 -6.51 6.22
N GLY A 65 -13.94 -5.99 5.55
CA GLY A 65 -13.82 -5.52 4.17
C GLY A 65 -12.87 -4.32 4.03
N ALA A 66 -12.90 -3.39 4.98
CA ALA A 66 -11.97 -2.26 5.00
C ALA A 66 -10.52 -2.70 5.26
N ILE A 67 -10.30 -3.63 6.20
CA ILE A 67 -8.97 -4.20 6.46
C ILE A 67 -8.44 -4.92 5.22
N ASN A 68 -9.26 -5.72 4.54
CA ASN A 68 -8.87 -6.41 3.32
C ASN A 68 -8.56 -5.44 2.17
N ALA A 69 -9.34 -4.38 2.03
CA ALA A 69 -9.08 -3.32 1.04
C ALA A 69 -7.75 -2.63 1.30
N LEU A 70 -7.49 -2.21 2.54
CA LEU A 70 -6.22 -1.59 2.94
C LEU A 70 -5.03 -2.53 2.70
N ASN A 71 -5.14 -3.80 3.08
CA ASN A 71 -4.08 -4.79 2.86
C ASN A 71 -3.84 -5.02 1.36
N SER A 72 -4.88 -5.08 0.57
CA SER A 72 -4.78 -5.18 -0.89
C SER A 72 -4.09 -3.96 -1.49
N ASP A 73 -4.43 -2.75 -1.05
CA ASP A 73 -3.86 -1.52 -1.57
C ASP A 73 -2.38 -1.36 -1.16
N CYS A 74 -2.03 -1.73 0.05
CA CYS A 74 -0.64 -1.75 0.51
C CYS A 74 0.23 -2.77 -0.23
N SER A 75 -0.34 -3.87 -0.72
CA SER A 75 0.39 -4.94 -1.43
C SER A 75 0.50 -4.70 -2.95
N LYS A 76 -0.23 -3.73 -3.50
CA LYS A 76 -0.20 -3.44 -4.94
C LYS A 76 1.09 -2.73 -5.33
N THR A 77 2.01 -3.50 -5.87
CA THR A 77 3.17 -2.95 -6.59
C THR A 77 2.82 -2.79 -8.06
N LYS A 78 2.82 -1.56 -8.57
CA LYS A 78 2.74 -1.31 -10.01
C LYS A 78 4.16 -1.21 -10.58
N VAL A 79 4.40 -1.89 -11.69
CA VAL A 79 5.65 -1.81 -12.43
C VAL A 79 5.35 -1.31 -13.83
N PHE A 80 6.14 -0.36 -14.29
CA PHE A 80 6.08 0.18 -15.63
C PHE A 80 7.47 0.19 -16.24
N ALA A 81 7.63 -0.41 -17.42
CA ALA A 81 8.85 -0.39 -18.19
C ALA A 81 8.68 0.58 -19.36
N MET A 82 9.54 1.58 -19.42
CA MET A 82 9.50 2.59 -20.46
C MET A 82 10.74 2.48 -21.35
N GLN A 83 10.53 2.27 -22.64
CA GLN A 83 11.59 2.30 -23.64
C GLN A 83 11.72 3.71 -24.21
N THR A 84 12.93 4.24 -24.21
CA THR A 84 13.30 5.48 -24.87
C THR A 84 14.26 5.21 -26.02
N GLU A 85 14.60 6.23 -26.80
CA GLU A 85 15.62 6.13 -27.83
C GLU A 85 17.04 5.92 -27.28
N TYR A 86 17.25 6.27 -25.98
CA TYR A 86 18.55 6.15 -25.31
C TYR A 86 18.69 4.86 -24.49
N GLY A 87 17.59 4.15 -24.23
CA GLY A 87 17.57 2.96 -23.39
C GLY A 87 16.27 2.80 -22.65
N TYR A 88 16.27 2.20 -21.49
CA TYR A 88 15.06 1.90 -20.75
C TYR A 88 15.08 2.45 -19.32
N LEU A 89 13.88 2.74 -18.81
CA LEU A 89 13.60 3.07 -17.41
C LEU A 89 12.50 2.16 -16.88
N TYR A 90 12.70 1.65 -15.68
CA TYR A 90 11.71 0.92 -14.91
C TYR A 90 11.24 1.76 -13.75
N PHE A 91 9.94 1.92 -13.62
CA PHE A 91 9.27 2.56 -12.51
C PHE A 91 8.59 1.49 -11.68
N LYS A 92 8.86 1.47 -10.38
CA LYS A 92 8.23 0.56 -9.43
C LYS A 92 7.54 1.38 -8.35
N LYS A 93 6.21 1.47 -8.45
CA LYS A 93 5.39 2.18 -7.47
C LYS A 93 4.96 1.22 -6.37
N ASN A 94 5.20 1.61 -5.13
CA ASN A 94 4.71 0.92 -3.95
C ASN A 94 4.09 1.96 -3.02
N VAL A 95 2.76 1.93 -2.89
CA VAL A 95 1.96 2.94 -2.18
C VAL A 95 2.30 4.36 -2.66
N ASN A 96 3.04 5.14 -1.90
CA ASN A 96 3.37 6.54 -2.17
C ASN A 96 4.84 6.76 -2.57
N VAL A 97 5.57 5.70 -2.84
CA VAL A 97 6.97 5.78 -3.25
C VAL A 97 7.14 5.14 -4.63
N VAL A 98 7.81 5.84 -5.51
CA VAL A 98 8.23 5.32 -6.81
C VAL A 98 9.74 5.17 -6.83
N GLY A 99 10.21 3.94 -6.96
CA GLY A 99 11.60 3.63 -7.28
C GLY A 99 11.80 3.64 -8.79
N VAL A 100 12.87 4.24 -9.26
CA VAL A 100 13.23 4.26 -10.68
C VAL A 100 14.64 3.70 -10.84
N TYR A 101 14.80 2.85 -11.81
CA TYR A 101 16.10 2.35 -12.24
C TYR A 101 16.11 2.14 -13.76
N GLY A 102 17.23 2.31 -14.36
CA GLY A 102 17.34 2.15 -15.81
C GLY A 102 18.76 2.19 -16.32
N LEU A 103 18.88 1.92 -17.60
CA LEU A 103 20.14 1.94 -18.31
C LEU A 103 19.96 2.67 -19.65
N PHE A 104 20.76 3.69 -19.84
CA PHE A 104 20.93 4.37 -21.11
C PHE A 104 22.27 4.01 -21.72
N GLU A 105 22.31 3.60 -22.98
CA GLU A 105 23.53 3.12 -23.66
C GLU A 105 23.87 3.92 -24.92
N ASN A 106 22.91 4.70 -25.43
CA ASN A 106 23.07 5.42 -26.69
C ASN A 106 23.00 6.94 -26.48
N LEU A 107 23.58 7.45 -25.40
CA LEU A 107 23.55 8.87 -25.11
C LEU A 107 24.48 9.65 -26.05
N PRO A 108 24.05 10.79 -26.62
CA PRO A 108 24.89 11.63 -27.46
C PRO A 108 26.09 12.19 -26.68
N LEU A 109 27.30 12.05 -27.19
CA LEU A 109 28.52 12.40 -26.45
C LEU A 109 28.63 13.91 -26.18
N ASN A 110 28.25 14.76 -27.11
CA ASN A 110 28.45 16.21 -27.03
C ASN A 110 27.27 16.98 -26.46
N THR A 111 26.23 16.30 -25.97
CA THR A 111 25.02 16.93 -25.43
C THR A 111 24.99 16.83 -23.93
N LYS A 112 24.88 17.97 -23.22
CA LYS A 112 24.80 18.02 -21.75
C LYS A 112 23.38 17.93 -21.21
N LEU A 113 22.41 18.42 -21.98
CA LEU A 113 20.99 18.36 -21.63
C LEU A 113 20.25 17.60 -22.74
N ILE A 114 19.48 16.61 -22.35
CA ILE A 114 18.65 15.80 -23.24
C ILE A 114 17.23 15.85 -22.69
N GLU A 115 16.30 16.26 -23.53
CA GLU A 115 14.87 16.18 -23.24
C GLU A 115 14.31 14.87 -23.79
N ILE A 116 13.54 14.15 -22.96
CA ILE A 116 12.89 12.91 -23.30
C ILE A 116 11.40 13.09 -23.03
N ILE A 117 10.58 12.91 -24.07
CA ILE A 117 9.12 13.02 -23.97
C ILE A 117 8.52 11.63 -24.06
N LYS A 118 8.00 11.13 -22.95
CA LYS A 118 7.35 9.81 -22.82
C LYS A 118 6.30 9.84 -21.72
N ASP A 119 5.20 9.13 -21.95
CA ASP A 119 4.10 9.07 -20.99
C ASP A 119 4.45 8.19 -19.77
N TYR A 120 4.43 8.78 -18.56
CA TYR A 120 4.58 8.13 -17.28
C TYR A 120 3.59 8.66 -16.23
N LYS A 121 2.41 9.10 -16.66
CA LYS A 121 1.39 9.79 -15.83
C LYS A 121 1.01 9.08 -14.54
N ASP A 122 0.98 7.75 -14.53
CA ASP A 122 0.68 6.97 -13.32
C ASP A 122 1.81 7.00 -12.27
N PHE A 123 2.96 7.53 -12.66
CA PHE A 123 4.19 7.55 -11.87
C PHE A 123 4.79 8.95 -11.73
N ASN A 124 4.08 9.99 -12.15
CA ASN A 124 4.59 11.36 -12.10
C ASN A 124 4.69 11.90 -10.67
N PRO A 125 5.67 12.76 -10.38
CA PRO A 125 5.67 13.54 -9.16
C PRO A 125 4.53 14.56 -9.19
N ASN A 126 3.75 14.67 -8.09
CA ASN A 126 2.48 15.42 -8.12
C ASN A 126 2.63 16.94 -8.23
N TYR A 127 3.63 17.55 -7.59
CA TYR A 127 3.73 19.02 -7.50
C TYR A 127 5.11 19.59 -7.78
N ASN A 128 6.16 18.80 -7.61
CA ASN A 128 7.54 19.21 -7.82
C ASN A 128 8.24 18.21 -8.74
N TYR A 129 9.40 18.60 -9.25
CA TYR A 129 10.25 17.65 -9.97
C TYR A 129 10.70 16.54 -9.03
N ALA A 130 10.79 15.33 -9.55
CA ALA A 130 11.62 14.30 -8.95
C ALA A 130 13.01 14.35 -9.59
N VAL A 131 14.05 14.32 -8.78
CA VAL A 131 15.44 14.33 -9.23
C VAL A 131 16.07 13.00 -8.88
N LEU A 132 16.58 12.29 -9.89
CA LEU A 132 17.21 11.00 -9.73
C LEU A 132 18.68 11.09 -10.13
N ASP A 133 19.49 10.25 -9.54
CA ASP A 133 20.93 10.16 -9.84
C ASP A 133 21.18 9.52 -11.20
N VAL A 134 22.11 10.12 -11.93
CA VAL A 134 22.74 9.52 -13.10
C VAL A 134 24.12 9.04 -12.69
N LYS A 135 24.34 7.75 -12.71
CA LYS A 135 25.61 7.10 -12.38
C LYS A 135 26.43 6.83 -13.65
N SER A 136 27.75 6.86 -13.54
CA SER A 136 28.63 6.44 -14.65
C SER A 136 28.28 5.03 -15.12
N GLY A 137 28.42 4.78 -16.43
CA GLY A 137 28.15 3.46 -17.03
C GLY A 137 29.17 2.38 -16.67
N GLU A 138 30.28 2.75 -16.00
CA GLU A 138 31.37 1.87 -15.60
C GLU A 138 31.75 2.11 -14.14
N ALA A 139 32.36 1.12 -13.53
CA ALA A 139 32.88 1.22 -12.16
C ALA A 139 34.06 2.20 -12.06
N PRO A 140 34.19 2.98 -10.95
CA PRO A 140 33.22 3.09 -9.85
C PRO A 140 32.00 3.87 -10.27
N TYR A 141 30.79 3.34 -10.01
CA TYR A 141 29.49 3.91 -10.38
C TYR A 141 29.20 5.22 -9.60
N VAL A 142 29.91 6.28 -9.93
CA VAL A 142 29.77 7.58 -9.29
C VAL A 142 28.64 8.39 -9.89
N THR A 143 28.01 9.27 -9.10
CA THR A 143 27.02 10.21 -9.63
C THR A 143 27.71 11.23 -10.53
N VAL A 144 27.27 11.31 -11.77
CA VAL A 144 27.84 12.16 -12.82
C VAL A 144 26.82 13.14 -13.40
N GLY A 145 25.56 13.06 -12.99
CA GLY A 145 24.49 13.92 -13.46
C GLY A 145 23.20 13.66 -12.76
N SER A 146 22.11 14.19 -13.31
CA SER A 146 20.75 14.00 -12.80
C SER A 146 19.74 13.86 -13.93
N ILE A 147 18.65 13.14 -13.66
CA ILE A 147 17.45 13.18 -14.49
C ILE A 147 16.32 13.79 -13.67
N TRP A 148 15.63 14.73 -14.28
CA TRP A 148 14.51 15.45 -13.69
C TRP A 148 13.23 14.95 -14.32
N LEU A 149 12.32 14.44 -13.50
CA LEU A 149 10.99 14.02 -13.91
C LEU A 149 10.01 15.14 -13.59
N TYR A 150 9.28 15.59 -14.59
CA TYR A 150 8.34 16.69 -14.43
C TYR A 150 6.95 16.21 -13.98
N PRO A 151 6.19 17.04 -13.27
CA PRO A 151 4.86 16.67 -12.79
C PRO A 151 3.80 16.55 -13.90
N ASP A 152 4.11 16.93 -15.13
CA ASP A 152 3.23 16.74 -16.29
C ASP A 152 3.06 15.25 -16.66
N GLY A 153 3.91 14.37 -16.14
CA GLY A 153 3.89 12.94 -16.42
C GLY A 153 4.35 12.58 -17.84
N GLN A 154 5.03 13.49 -18.53
CA GLN A 154 5.51 13.28 -19.90
C GLN A 154 6.94 13.75 -20.13
N THR A 155 7.35 14.84 -19.49
CA THR A 155 8.65 15.47 -19.73
C THR A 155 9.69 14.96 -18.74
N MET A 156 10.85 14.58 -19.26
CA MET A 156 12.05 14.28 -18.48
C MET A 156 13.23 15.04 -19.04
N GLN A 157 14.08 15.56 -18.17
CA GLN A 157 15.32 16.22 -18.59
C GLN A 157 16.51 15.51 -17.98
N LEU A 158 17.36 14.94 -18.81
CA LEU A 158 18.62 14.31 -18.44
C LEU A 158 19.75 15.34 -18.57
N CYS A 159 20.38 15.68 -17.45
CA CYS A 159 21.58 16.49 -17.39
C CYS A 159 22.80 15.60 -17.12
N LYS A 160 23.74 15.56 -18.05
CA LYS A 160 24.92 14.70 -18.01
C LYS A 160 26.19 15.42 -18.48
N PRO A 161 27.38 14.92 -18.16
CA PRO A 161 28.62 15.35 -18.83
C PRO A 161 28.56 15.03 -20.33
N ALA A 162 29.17 15.90 -21.14
CA ALA A 162 29.12 15.78 -22.60
C ALA A 162 29.68 14.45 -23.14
N ASN A 163 30.62 13.84 -22.45
CA ASN A 163 31.33 12.61 -22.91
C ASN A 163 30.67 11.31 -22.44
N LEU A 164 29.55 11.36 -21.76
CA LEU A 164 28.91 10.17 -21.22
C LEU A 164 27.99 9.54 -22.27
N SER A 165 28.35 8.37 -22.79
CA SER A 165 27.52 7.59 -23.73
C SER A 165 26.65 6.56 -23.04
N LYS A 166 27.06 6.10 -21.83
CA LYS A 166 26.36 5.09 -21.04
C LYS A 166 26.14 5.57 -19.60
N ALA A 167 24.95 5.37 -19.08
CA ALA A 167 24.59 5.77 -17.72
C ALA A 167 23.57 4.83 -17.09
N TYR A 168 23.73 4.61 -15.78
CA TYR A 168 22.67 4.02 -14.94
C TYR A 168 21.86 5.13 -14.29
N ILE A 169 20.54 4.97 -14.30
CA ILE A 169 19.59 5.84 -13.62
C ILE A 169 19.11 5.10 -12.36
N VAL A 170 19.19 5.75 -11.22
CA VAL A 170 18.71 5.17 -9.95
C VAL A 170 18.22 6.25 -9.01
N GLY A 171 17.12 5.99 -8.34
CA GLY A 171 16.58 6.86 -7.29
C GLY A 171 15.17 6.49 -6.92
N ASN A 172 14.62 7.26 -6.02
CA ASN A 172 13.24 7.14 -5.62
C ASN A 172 12.66 8.53 -5.30
N TYR A 173 11.35 8.63 -5.36
CA TYR A 173 10.63 9.84 -4.98
C TYR A 173 9.25 9.49 -4.42
N ALA A 174 8.73 10.40 -3.61
CA ALA A 174 7.38 10.27 -3.08
C ALA A 174 6.35 10.84 -4.06
N ILE A 175 5.19 10.21 -4.11
CA ILE A 175 3.99 10.73 -4.76
C ILE A 175 2.89 10.86 -3.72
N GLN A 176 1.99 11.82 -3.88
CA GLN A 176 0.80 11.85 -3.04
C GLN A 176 -0.19 10.79 -3.51
N ALA A 177 -0.83 10.13 -2.53
CA ALA A 177 -1.90 9.16 -2.75
C ALA A 177 -3.19 9.84 -3.19
#